data_4dfe5c2929f137169feb2f554453e4c1
#
_entry.id   4dfe5c2929f137169feb2f554453e4c1
#
_cell.length_a   1.000
_cell.length_b   1.000
_cell.length_c   1.000
_cell.angle_alpha   90.00
_cell.angle_beta   90.00
_cell.angle_gamma   90.00
#
_symmetry.space_group_name_H-M   'P 1'
#
loop_
_entity.id
_entity.type
_entity.pdbx_description
1 polymer ?
#
loop_
_entity_poly.entity_id
_entity_poly.type
_entity_poly.pdbx_seq_one_letter_code
_entity_poly.pdbx_strand_id
1 'polypeptide(L)'
;MIYLDFNELCSNNGIQIKENTKGVIGVFVVLLYFFQSKRLLVWGEQGFREATDYNDAVEKIKECKLHINRLELQRKQNELKCKLDKMEADFG
;
A
#
# COMPACT_ATOMS: atom_id res chain seq x y z
N MET A 1 20.43 -8.70 15.70
CA MET A 1 20.33 -8.11 14.34
C MET A 1 19.36 -8.94 13.53
N ILE A 2 18.25 -8.35 13.11
CA ILE A 2 17.20 -9.09 12.43
C ILE A 2 17.48 -9.03 10.93
N TYR A 3 17.66 -10.19 10.30
CA TYR A 3 17.81 -10.28 8.86
C TYR A 3 16.45 -10.17 8.20
N LEU A 4 16.22 -9.10 7.45
CA LEU A 4 15.00 -8.92 6.68
C LEU A 4 15.35 -8.93 5.20
N ASP A 5 14.87 -9.94 4.47
CA ASP A 5 15.03 -10.01 3.03
C ASP A 5 13.88 -9.24 2.38
N PHE A 6 14.17 -8.04 1.90
CA PHE A 6 13.19 -7.17 1.26
C PHE A 6 12.59 -7.81 0.00
N ASN A 7 13.41 -8.48 -0.81
CA ASN A 7 12.96 -9.16 -2.02
C ASN A 7 11.98 -10.29 -1.70
N GLU A 8 12.32 -11.11 -0.71
CA GLU A 8 11.47 -12.21 -0.26
C GLU A 8 10.16 -11.67 0.32
N LEU A 9 10.23 -10.65 1.16
CA LEU A 9 9.06 -10.02 1.75
C LEU A 9 8.08 -9.51 0.68
N CYS A 10 8.57 -8.81 -0.32
CA CYS A 10 7.75 -8.31 -1.42
C CYS A 10 7.17 -9.45 -2.25
N SER A 11 7.98 -10.44 -2.60
CA SER A 11 7.54 -11.60 -3.39
C SER A 11 6.44 -12.38 -2.67
N ASN A 12 6.61 -12.64 -1.37
CA ASN A 12 5.64 -13.41 -0.58
C ASN A 12 4.32 -12.67 -0.37
N ASN A 13 4.32 -11.34 -0.49
CA ASN A 13 3.14 -10.52 -0.26
C ASN A 13 2.56 -9.89 -1.55
N GLY A 14 3.07 -10.30 -2.70
CA GLY A 14 2.56 -9.81 -3.99
C GLY A 14 2.84 -8.33 -4.24
N ILE A 15 3.95 -7.83 -3.74
CA ILE A 15 4.36 -6.43 -3.87
C ILE A 15 5.42 -6.33 -4.97
N GLN A 16 5.26 -5.40 -5.90
CA GLN A 16 6.26 -5.12 -6.92
C GLN A 16 7.38 -4.27 -6.34
N ILE A 17 8.63 -4.59 -6.72
CA ILE A 17 9.80 -3.83 -6.31
C ILE A 17 10.16 -2.83 -7.41
N LYS A 18 10.29 -1.55 -7.05
CA LYS A 18 10.79 -0.50 -7.93
C LYS A 18 12.07 0.08 -7.33
N GLU A 19 13.06 0.33 -8.19
CA GLU A 19 14.34 0.96 -7.81
C GLU A 19 15.07 0.19 -6.69
N ASN A 20 14.77 -1.08 -6.50
CA ASN A 20 15.35 -1.98 -5.47
C ASN A 20 15.11 -1.51 -4.02
N THR A 21 14.48 -0.38 -3.80
CA THR A 21 14.26 0.19 -2.47
C THR A 21 12.80 0.44 -2.14
N LYS A 22 11.91 0.35 -3.14
CA LYS A 22 10.50 0.66 -2.97
C LYS A 22 9.64 -0.56 -3.30
N GLY A 23 8.65 -0.82 -2.45
CA GLY A 23 7.61 -1.80 -2.72
C GLY A 23 6.33 -1.08 -3.10
N VAL A 24 5.67 -1.52 -4.18
CA VAL A 24 4.50 -0.84 -4.76
C VAL A 24 3.36 -1.82 -4.95
N ILE A 25 2.16 -1.40 -4.59
CA ILE A 25 0.91 -2.09 -4.92
C ILE A 25 0.09 -1.14 -5.80
N GLY A 26 -0.08 -1.50 -7.08
CA GLY A 26 -0.76 -0.63 -8.04
C GLY A 26 -0.05 0.71 -8.20
N VAL A 27 -0.71 1.79 -7.81
CA VAL A 27 -0.14 3.16 -7.86
C VAL A 27 0.40 3.62 -6.51
N PHE A 28 0.31 2.80 -5.47
CA PHE A 28 0.69 3.16 -4.11
C PHE A 28 2.06 2.62 -3.76
N VAL A 29 2.96 3.49 -3.28
CA VAL A 29 4.23 3.06 -2.68
C VAL A 29 3.93 2.65 -1.25
N VAL A 30 4.05 1.36 -0.94
CA VAL A 30 3.65 0.82 0.36
C VAL A 30 4.84 0.46 1.24
N LEU A 31 6.02 0.24 0.65
CA LEU A 31 7.23 -0.10 1.37
C LEU A 31 8.38 0.81 0.95
N LEU A 32 9.17 1.21 1.94
CA LEU A 32 10.43 1.92 1.72
C LEU A 32 11.53 1.20 2.49
N TYR A 33 12.57 0.78 1.80
CA TYR A 33 13.71 0.09 2.40
C TYR A 33 14.97 0.94 2.28
N PHE A 34 15.61 1.18 3.43
CA PHE A 34 16.85 1.96 3.50
C PHE A 34 18.02 1.00 3.76
N PHE A 35 18.79 0.70 2.71
CA PHE A 35 19.91 -0.25 2.79
C PHE A 35 20.97 0.17 3.79
N GLN A 36 21.27 1.45 3.89
CA GLN A 36 22.32 1.96 4.77
C GLN A 36 22.01 1.77 6.25
N SER A 37 20.76 2.02 6.63
CA SER A 37 20.32 1.89 8.02
C SER A 37 19.59 0.58 8.29
N LYS A 38 19.35 -0.22 7.26
CA LYS A 38 18.59 -1.47 7.31
C LYS A 38 17.19 -1.29 7.93
N ARG A 39 16.58 -0.15 7.65
CA ARG A 39 15.23 0.17 8.12
C ARG A 39 14.22 -0.09 7.02
N LEU A 40 13.09 -0.67 7.42
CA LEU A 40 11.94 -0.87 6.54
C LEU A 40 10.76 -0.07 7.08
N LEU A 41 10.17 0.76 6.22
CA LEU A 41 8.97 1.50 6.54
C LEU A 41 7.80 0.95 5.76
N VAL A 42 6.65 0.81 6.41
CA VAL A 42 5.40 0.33 5.81
C VAL A 42 4.35 1.42 5.89
N TRP A 43 3.71 1.71 4.76
CA TRP A 43 2.66 2.72 4.69
C TRP A 43 1.34 2.21 5.28
N GLY A 44 0.62 3.08 5.97
CA GLY A 44 -0.69 2.80 6.55
C GLY A 44 -1.51 4.07 6.72
N GLU A 45 -2.62 3.99 7.44
CA GLU A 45 -3.51 5.14 7.67
C GLU A 45 -2.80 6.35 8.30
N GLN A 46 -1.81 6.08 9.14
CA GLN A 46 -1.07 7.13 9.84
C GLN A 46 0.24 7.50 9.14
N GLY A 47 0.44 7.03 7.90
CA GLY A 47 1.68 7.24 7.16
C GLY A 47 2.64 6.07 7.30
N PHE A 48 3.92 6.32 7.05
CA PHE A 48 4.94 5.27 7.12
C PHE A 48 5.35 5.00 8.56
N ARG A 49 5.38 3.71 8.93
CA ARG A 49 5.83 3.25 10.24
C ARG A 49 6.92 2.21 10.07
N GLU A 50 7.93 2.23 10.94
CA GLU A 50 9.04 1.28 10.90
C GLU A 50 8.58 -0.10 11.36
N ALA A 51 8.94 -1.13 10.60
CA ALA A 51 8.74 -2.52 10.99
C ALA A 51 9.94 -3.01 11.78
N THR A 52 9.69 -3.69 12.90
CA THR A 52 10.74 -4.17 13.80
C THR A 52 11.34 -5.50 13.36
N ASP A 53 10.53 -6.36 12.76
CA ASP A 53 10.98 -7.67 12.24
C ASP A 53 10.12 -8.09 11.04
N TYR A 54 10.40 -9.30 10.51
CA TYR A 54 9.68 -9.84 9.36
C TYR A 54 8.18 -10.01 9.65
N ASN A 55 7.83 -10.57 10.80
CA ASN A 55 6.43 -10.79 11.18
C ASN A 55 5.69 -9.47 11.36
N ASP A 56 6.32 -8.50 11.99
CA ASP A 56 5.75 -7.15 12.14
C ASP A 56 5.53 -6.49 10.79
N ALA A 57 6.48 -6.64 9.87
CA ALA A 57 6.35 -6.13 8.50
C ALA A 57 5.15 -6.77 7.79
N VAL A 58 4.99 -8.09 7.90
CA VAL A 58 3.86 -8.81 7.28
C VAL A 58 2.53 -8.31 7.82
N GLU A 59 2.41 -8.12 9.14
CA GLU A 59 1.20 -7.60 9.77
C GLU A 59 0.87 -6.19 9.28
N LYS A 60 1.87 -5.32 9.22
CA LYS A 60 1.70 -3.96 8.69
C LYS A 60 1.30 -3.96 7.22
N ILE A 61 1.84 -4.88 6.42
CA ILE A 61 1.47 -5.02 5.02
C ILE A 61 0.00 -5.45 4.89
N LYS A 62 -0.47 -6.35 5.73
CA LYS A 62 -1.89 -6.76 5.74
C LYS A 62 -2.80 -5.56 6.03
N GLU A 63 -2.47 -4.76 7.04
CA GLU A 63 -3.20 -3.54 7.35
C GLU A 63 -3.17 -2.55 6.19
N CYS A 64 -2.01 -2.40 5.55
CA CYS A 64 -1.84 -1.54 4.38
C CYS A 64 -2.74 -1.98 3.22
N LYS A 65 -2.80 -3.27 2.93
CA LYS A 65 -3.69 -3.82 1.89
C LYS A 65 -5.16 -3.54 2.18
N LEU A 66 -5.58 -3.69 3.42
CA LEU A 66 -6.95 -3.36 3.84
C LEU A 66 -7.24 -1.88 3.65
N HIS A 67 -6.30 -1.02 3.98
CA HIS A 67 -6.44 0.42 3.80
C HIS A 67 -6.56 0.78 2.31
N ILE A 68 -5.74 0.19 1.47
CA ILE A 68 -5.80 0.38 0.01
C ILE A 68 -7.16 -0.06 -0.53
N ASN A 69 -7.67 -1.22 -0.11
CA ASN A 69 -8.98 -1.71 -0.52
C ASN A 69 -10.10 -0.75 -0.15
N ARG A 70 -10.05 -0.16 1.04
CA ARG A 70 -11.01 0.85 1.47
C ARG A 70 -10.95 2.10 0.60
N LEU A 71 -9.76 2.57 0.28
CA LEU A 71 -9.56 3.74 -0.58
C LEU A 71 -10.10 3.48 -1.99
N GLU A 72 -9.83 2.30 -2.55
CA GLU A 72 -10.34 1.92 -3.87
C GLU A 72 -11.87 1.83 -3.89
N LEU A 73 -12.48 1.26 -2.85
CA LEU A 73 -13.93 1.20 -2.73
C LEU A 73 -14.56 2.60 -2.66
N GLN A 74 -13.98 3.49 -1.87
CA GLN A 74 -14.45 4.88 -1.79
C GLN A 74 -14.34 5.58 -3.13
N ARG A 75 -13.25 5.38 -3.85
CA ARG A 75 -13.06 5.95 -5.18
C ARG A 75 -14.10 5.45 -6.17
N LYS A 76 -14.39 4.14 -6.18
CA LYS A 76 -15.41 3.55 -7.05
C LYS A 76 -16.80 4.09 -6.73
N GLN A 77 -17.15 4.22 -5.45
CA GLN A 77 -18.42 4.78 -5.02
C GLN A 77 -18.57 6.23 -5.45
N ASN A 78 -17.52 7.03 -5.33
CA ASN A 78 -17.52 8.42 -5.77
C ASN A 78 -17.68 8.54 -7.29
N GLU A 79 -17.01 7.69 -8.07
CA GLU A 79 -17.15 7.66 -9.52
C GLU A 79 -18.58 7.31 -9.95
N LEU A 80 -19.19 6.32 -9.33
CA LEU A 80 -20.57 5.93 -9.59
C LEU A 80 -21.55 7.07 -9.26
N LYS A 81 -21.35 7.72 -8.14
CA LYS A 81 -22.18 8.85 -7.72
C LYS A 81 -22.09 10.02 -8.70
N CYS A 82 -20.89 10.35 -9.17
CA CYS A 82 -20.69 11.38 -10.17
C CYS A 82 -21.36 11.05 -11.51
N LYS A 83 -21.32 9.78 -11.94
CA LYS A 83 -21.99 9.34 -13.16
C LYS A 83 -23.52 9.44 -13.05
N LEU A 84 -24.08 9.07 -11.91
CA LEU A 84 -25.51 9.17 -11.66
C LEU A 84 -25.96 10.64 -11.66
N ASP A 85 -25.21 11.53 -11.03
CA ASP A 85 -25.52 12.96 -11.02
C ASP A 85 -25.52 13.53 -12.45
N LYS A 86 -24.57 13.13 -13.29
CA LYS A 86 -24.53 13.55 -14.71
C LYS A 86 -25.73 13.02 -15.49
N MET A 87 -26.15 11.79 -15.25
CA MET A 87 -27.33 11.22 -15.90
C MET A 87 -28.61 11.99 -15.53
N GLU A 88 -28.78 12.34 -14.27
CA GLU A 88 -29.90 13.14 -13.81
C GLU A 88 -29.92 14.52 -14.47
N ALA A 89 -28.76 15.15 -14.63
CA ALA A 89 -28.62 16.44 -15.30
C ALA A 89 -29.00 16.36 -16.79
N ASP A 90 -28.69 15.26 -17.47
CA ASP A 90 -29.04 15.06 -18.88
C ASP A 90 -30.55 14.85 -19.10
N PHE A 91 -31.24 14.32 -18.10
CA PHE A 91 -32.70 14.10 -18.16
C PHE A 91 -33.53 15.26 -17.58
N GLY A 92 -32.87 16.17 -16.92
CA GLY A 92 -33.50 17.36 -16.35
C GLY A 92 -33.43 18.52 -17.30
#